data_e1c127379c0366ec7d630c8e21891efe
#
_entry.id   e1c127379c0366ec7d630c8e21891efe
#
_cell.length_a   1.000
_cell.length_b   1.000
_cell.length_c   1.000
_cell.angle_alpha   90.00
_cell.angle_beta   90.00
_cell.angle_gamma   90.00
#
_symmetry.space_group_name_H-M   'P 1'
#
loop_
_entity.id
_entity.type
_entity.pdbx_description
1 polymer ?
#
loop_
_entity_poly.entity_id
_entity_poly.type
_entity_poly.pdbx_seq_one_letter_code
_entity_poly.pdbx_strand_id
1 'polypeptide(L)'
;MNDNTKVFTLVEMREMMIDTSDYRMMEEAGEFTGTLEMKAQGHKKSIRIFLTLDDGRKIITPIFWWQTYLGFYYMPIGTKLRLFYSESSLNKIYLEKVEVIENV
;
A
#
# COMPACT_ATOMS: atom_id res chain seq x y z
N MET A 1 -12.85 2.21 20.90
CA MET A 1 -11.93 1.23 20.33
C MET A 1 -11.48 1.70 18.96
N ASN A 2 -10.18 1.74 18.73
CA ASN A 2 -9.64 2.14 17.44
C ASN A 2 -9.68 0.97 16.48
N ASP A 3 -10.25 1.19 15.31
CA ASP A 3 -10.20 0.20 14.24
C ASP A 3 -8.99 0.50 13.35
N ASN A 4 -7.88 -0.17 13.64
CA ASN A 4 -6.65 0.03 12.87
C ASN A 4 -6.59 -0.82 11.60
N THR A 5 -7.71 -1.47 11.25
CA THR A 5 -7.83 -2.20 9.99
C THR A 5 -8.72 -1.48 8.98
N LYS A 6 -9.07 -0.23 9.26
CA LYS A 6 -10.00 0.54 8.42
C LYS A 6 -9.50 0.63 6.98
N VAL A 7 -10.41 0.34 6.05
CA VAL A 7 -10.20 0.51 4.62
C VAL A 7 -11.15 1.61 4.15
N PHE A 8 -10.60 2.65 3.54
CA PHE A 8 -11.41 3.75 3.03
C PHE A 8 -11.87 3.45 1.61
N THR A 9 -13.12 3.80 1.30
CA THR A 9 -13.56 3.85 -0.10
C THR A 9 -13.08 5.16 -0.71
N LEU A 10 -13.07 5.23 -2.04
CA LEU A 10 -12.69 6.47 -2.72
C LEU A 10 -13.65 7.61 -2.37
N VAL A 11 -14.94 7.29 -2.18
CA VAL A 11 -15.94 8.28 -1.78
C VAL A 11 -15.63 8.82 -0.40
N GLU A 12 -15.34 7.92 0.56
CA GLU A 12 -14.98 8.34 1.92
C GLU A 12 -13.73 9.22 1.92
N MET A 13 -12.71 8.85 1.15
CA MET A 13 -11.47 9.64 1.08
C MET A 13 -11.75 11.05 0.57
N ARG A 14 -12.62 11.16 -0.43
CA ARG A 14 -12.99 12.46 -0.98
C ARG A 14 -13.77 13.30 0.04
N GLU A 15 -14.74 12.69 0.71
CA GLU A 15 -15.56 13.38 1.71
C GLU A 15 -14.74 13.84 2.92
N MET A 16 -13.74 13.04 3.31
CA MET A 16 -12.85 13.37 4.40
C MET A 16 -11.70 14.29 3.98
N MET A 17 -11.63 14.61 2.70
CA MET A 17 -10.59 15.48 2.13
C MET A 17 -9.17 14.98 2.43
N ILE A 18 -8.99 13.66 2.36
CA ILE A 18 -7.68 13.05 2.59
C ILE A 18 -6.75 13.41 1.44
N ASP A 19 -5.62 14.03 1.76
CA ASP A 19 -4.62 14.42 0.78
C ASP A 19 -3.62 13.29 0.58
N THR A 20 -3.59 12.72 -0.64
CA THR A 20 -2.65 11.68 -1.02
C THR A 20 -1.63 12.17 -2.04
N SER A 21 -1.52 13.48 -2.24
CA SER A 21 -0.66 14.05 -3.30
C SER A 21 0.82 13.80 -3.08
N ASP A 22 1.25 13.52 -1.85
CA ASP A 22 2.64 13.23 -1.52
C ASP A 22 3.06 11.79 -1.82
N TYR A 23 2.09 10.92 -2.07
CA TYR A 23 2.39 9.51 -2.34
C TYR A 23 2.71 9.31 -3.82
N ARG A 24 3.74 8.54 -4.08
CA ARG A 24 4.22 8.26 -5.44
C ARG A 24 4.36 6.77 -5.68
N MET A 25 4.16 6.34 -6.91
CA MET A 25 4.50 4.98 -7.31
C MET A 25 6.01 4.80 -7.24
N MET A 26 6.45 3.60 -6.86
CA MET A 26 7.88 3.29 -6.83
C MET A 26 8.44 3.28 -8.26
N GLU A 27 9.56 3.95 -8.45
CA GLU A 27 10.20 4.09 -9.76
C GLU A 27 11.54 3.38 -9.87
N GLU A 28 11.93 2.62 -8.85
CA GLU A 28 13.19 1.89 -8.88
C GLU A 28 13.02 0.47 -8.34
N ALA A 29 13.80 -0.47 -8.87
CA ALA A 29 13.84 -1.83 -8.39
C ALA A 29 14.66 -1.89 -7.10
N GLY A 30 14.33 -2.85 -6.25
CA GLY A 30 15.04 -3.07 -4.99
C GLY A 30 14.12 -3.55 -3.90
N GLU A 31 14.68 -3.58 -2.71
CA GLU A 31 14.01 -4.03 -1.51
C GLU A 31 13.84 -2.85 -0.57
N PHE A 32 12.60 -2.58 -0.16
CA PHE A 32 12.29 -1.42 0.65
C PHE A 32 11.43 -1.82 1.84
N THR A 33 11.71 -1.22 2.98
CA THR A 33 10.94 -1.44 4.21
C THR A 33 10.12 -0.20 4.53
N GLY A 34 8.86 -0.40 4.87
CA GLY A 34 7.98 0.71 5.19
C GLY A 34 6.87 0.32 6.14
N THR A 35 6.11 1.32 6.54
CA THR A 35 5.00 1.18 7.47
C THR A 35 3.70 1.46 6.75
N LEU A 36 2.73 0.58 6.91
CA LEU A 36 1.39 0.76 6.33
C LEU A 36 0.68 1.91 7.01
N GLU A 37 0.34 2.94 6.23
CA GLU A 37 -0.29 4.16 6.75
C GLU A 37 -1.80 4.18 6.48
N MET A 38 -2.21 3.69 5.33
CA MET A 38 -3.60 3.80 4.91
C MET A 38 -3.91 2.76 3.84
N LYS A 39 -5.17 2.37 3.77
CA LYS A 39 -5.67 1.47 2.73
C LYS A 39 -6.86 2.12 2.04
N ALA A 40 -6.93 1.97 0.74
CA ALA A 40 -8.06 2.47 -0.04
C ALA A 40 -8.65 1.35 -0.87
N GLN A 41 -9.97 1.23 -0.82
CA GLN A 41 -10.70 0.27 -1.62
C GLN A 41 -11.12 0.94 -2.93
N GLY A 42 -10.75 0.32 -4.01
CA GLY A 42 -11.16 0.77 -5.33
C GLY A 42 -12.40 0.06 -5.82
N HIS A 43 -12.60 0.11 -7.12
CA HIS A 43 -13.74 -0.51 -7.77
C HIS A 43 -13.58 -2.03 -7.84
N LYS A 44 -14.69 -2.77 -7.73
CA LYS A 44 -14.73 -4.24 -7.89
C LYS A 44 -13.77 -5.01 -6.98
N LYS A 45 -13.80 -4.70 -5.68
CA LYS A 45 -13.01 -5.44 -4.69
C LYS A 45 -11.51 -5.33 -4.94
N SER A 46 -11.05 -4.20 -5.39
CA SER A 46 -9.63 -3.90 -5.49
C SER A 46 -9.18 -3.13 -4.27
N ILE A 47 -7.89 -3.22 -3.95
CA ILE A 47 -7.32 -2.51 -2.82
C ILE A 47 -5.96 -1.92 -3.21
N ARG A 48 -5.66 -0.78 -2.63
CA ARG A 48 -4.39 -0.09 -2.80
C ARG A 48 -3.91 0.31 -1.43
N ILE A 49 -2.62 0.18 -1.17
CA ILE A 49 -2.07 0.54 0.14
C ILE A 49 -1.09 1.70 -0.01
N PHE A 50 -0.98 2.46 1.08
CA PHE A 50 -0.15 3.64 1.19
C PHE A 50 0.85 3.41 2.32
N LEU A 51 2.12 3.63 2.04
CA LEU A 51 3.18 3.37 3.00
C LEU A 51 4.11 4.56 3.12
N THR A 52 4.75 4.68 4.28
CA THR A 52 5.91 5.54 4.46
C THR A 52 7.11 4.63 4.61
N LEU A 53 8.07 4.74 3.70
CA LEU A 53 9.29 3.97 3.77
C LEU A 53 10.17 4.46 4.91
N ASP A 54 11.09 3.62 5.36
CA ASP A 54 12.00 3.98 6.46
C ASP A 54 12.90 5.18 6.12
N ASP A 55 13.11 5.44 4.83
CA ASP A 55 13.86 6.62 4.38
C ASP A 55 12.99 7.89 4.24
N GLY A 56 11.72 7.81 4.59
CA GLY A 56 10.80 8.95 4.57
C GLY A 56 9.97 9.10 3.31
N ARG A 57 10.25 8.33 2.27
CA ARG A 57 9.46 8.41 1.04
C ARG A 57 8.05 7.86 1.25
N LYS A 58 7.08 8.49 0.64
CA LYS A 58 5.68 8.06 0.70
C LYS A 58 5.32 7.36 -0.60
N ILE A 59 4.91 6.10 -0.48
CA ILE A 59 4.68 5.22 -1.61
C ILE A 59 3.24 4.76 -1.65
N ILE A 60 2.67 4.76 -2.86
CA ILE A 60 1.38 4.16 -3.15
C ILE A 60 1.63 2.94 -4.04
N THR A 61 0.96 1.84 -3.74
CA THR A 61 1.12 0.62 -4.54
C THR A 61 0.18 0.63 -5.74
N PRO A 62 0.45 -0.24 -6.73
CA PRO A 62 -0.57 -0.55 -7.73
C PRO A 62 -1.81 -1.14 -7.08
N ILE A 63 -2.89 -1.21 -7.83
CA ILE A 63 -4.14 -1.78 -7.37
C ILE A 63 -4.00 -3.30 -7.32
N PHE A 64 -4.36 -3.88 -6.18
CA PHE A 64 -4.46 -5.33 -6.01
C PHE A 64 -5.92 -5.73 -5.98
N TRP A 65 -6.22 -6.90 -6.53
CA TRP A 65 -7.53 -7.52 -6.37
C TRP A 65 -7.52 -8.21 -5.00
N TRP A 66 -8.31 -7.72 -4.04
CA TRP A 66 -8.22 -8.19 -2.67
C TRP A 66 -8.59 -9.68 -2.51
N GLN A 67 -9.22 -10.26 -3.51
CA GLN A 67 -9.42 -11.71 -3.53
C GLN A 67 -8.08 -12.46 -3.54
N THR A 68 -7.07 -11.87 -4.18
CA THR A 68 -5.72 -12.42 -4.22
C THR A 68 -4.89 -11.97 -3.01
N TYR A 69 -5.14 -10.74 -2.55
CA TYR A 69 -4.37 -10.13 -1.48
C TYR A 69 -5.26 -9.81 -0.28
N LEU A 70 -6.09 -10.77 0.11
CA LEU A 70 -7.04 -10.60 1.21
C LEU A 70 -6.36 -10.15 2.50
N GLY A 71 -5.12 -10.56 2.70
CA GLY A 71 -4.35 -10.15 3.87
C GLY A 71 -4.21 -8.65 4.00
N PHE A 72 -4.12 -7.91 2.90
CA PHE A 72 -4.03 -6.44 2.95
C PHE A 72 -5.32 -5.82 3.47
N TYR A 73 -6.45 -6.39 3.12
CA TYR A 73 -7.75 -5.86 3.56
C TYR A 73 -7.85 -5.83 5.08
N TYR A 74 -7.38 -6.88 5.74
CA TYR A 74 -7.45 -7.01 7.19
C TYR A 74 -6.18 -6.59 7.93
N MET A 75 -5.18 -6.15 7.20
CA MET A 75 -3.89 -5.81 7.80
C MET A 75 -4.00 -4.55 8.65
N PRO A 76 -3.51 -4.56 9.89
CA PRO A 76 -3.56 -3.37 10.74
C PRO A 76 -2.69 -2.23 10.20
N ILE A 77 -3.19 -1.01 10.34
CA ILE A 77 -2.39 0.19 10.09
C ILE A 77 -1.21 0.18 11.07
N GLY A 78 -0.04 0.52 10.58
CA GLY A 78 1.19 0.46 11.37
C GLY A 78 2.01 -0.80 11.15
N THR A 79 1.46 -1.77 10.41
CA THR A 79 2.20 -2.99 10.08
C THR A 79 3.45 -2.65 9.27
N LYS A 80 4.57 -3.25 9.65
CA LYS A 80 5.83 -3.11 8.92
C LYS A 80 5.89 -4.12 7.79
N LEU A 81 6.19 -3.62 6.61
CA LEU A 81 6.25 -4.43 5.39
C LEU A 81 7.59 -4.28 4.69
N ARG A 82 8.01 -5.35 4.05
CA ARG A 82 9.14 -5.32 3.13
C ARG A 82 8.59 -5.54 1.73
N LEU A 83 8.91 -4.62 0.83
CA LEU A 83 8.41 -4.64 -0.54
C LEU A 83 9.57 -4.94 -1.49
N PHE A 84 9.34 -5.86 -2.40
CA PHE A 84 10.34 -6.26 -3.40
C PHE A 84 9.86 -5.80 -4.76
N TYR A 85 10.56 -4.81 -5.32
CA TYR A 85 10.27 -4.28 -6.64
C TYR A 85 11.29 -4.79 -7.64
N SER A 86 10.81 -5.22 -8.78
CA SER A 86 11.65 -5.73 -9.87
C SER A 86 11.41 -4.93 -11.14
N GLU A 87 12.36 -5.02 -12.05
CA GLU A 87 12.25 -4.36 -13.33
C GLU A 87 11.96 -5.40 -14.40
N SER A 88 10.93 -5.16 -15.21
CA SER A 88 10.55 -6.06 -16.29
C SER A 88 11.46 -5.87 -17.50
N SER A 89 11.34 -6.78 -18.48
CA SER A 89 12.06 -6.67 -19.74
C SER A 89 11.69 -5.40 -20.54
N LEU A 90 10.57 -4.77 -20.18
CA LEU A 90 10.13 -3.51 -20.79
C LEU A 90 10.55 -2.30 -19.98
N ASN A 91 11.48 -2.46 -19.05
CA ASN A 91 12.00 -1.42 -18.17
C ASN A 91 10.92 -0.78 -17.30
N LYS A 92 9.92 -1.56 -16.91
CA LYS A 92 8.86 -1.11 -16.01
C LYS A 92 9.09 -1.69 -14.62
N ILE A 93 8.89 -0.87 -13.61
CA ILE A 93 9.01 -1.30 -12.22
C ILE A 93 7.68 -1.86 -11.77
N TYR A 94 7.72 -3.03 -11.15
CA TYR A 94 6.52 -3.66 -10.61
C TYR A 94 6.79 -4.26 -9.23
N LEU A 95 5.75 -4.32 -8.43
CA LEU A 95 5.81 -4.91 -7.10
C LEU A 95 5.70 -6.43 -7.23
N GLU A 96 6.80 -7.12 -6.95
CA GLU A 96 6.88 -8.57 -7.12
C GLU A 96 6.40 -9.32 -5.89
N LYS A 97 6.71 -8.83 -4.69
CA LYS A 97 6.46 -9.54 -3.45
C LYS A 97 6.33 -8.57 -2.29
N VAL A 98 5.50 -8.92 -1.33
CA VAL A 98 5.37 -8.18 -0.07
C VAL A 98 5.49 -9.18 1.09
N GLU A 99 6.30 -8.85 2.08
CA GLU A 99 6.43 -9.64 3.29
C GLU A 99 6.03 -8.81 4.49
N VAL A 100 5.33 -9.42 5.43
CA VAL A 100 5.05 -8.78 6.73
C VAL A 100 6.27 -9.01 7.62
N ILE A 101 6.86 -7.92 8.09
CA ILE A 101 8.02 -8.00 8.98
C ILE A 101 7.55 -7.96 10.43
N GLU A 102 6.62 -7.06 10.74
CA GLU A 102 6.18 -6.85 12.09
C GLU A 102 4.74 -6.37 12.12
N ASN A 103 3.90 -7.06 12.88
CA ASN A 103 2.53 -6.67 13.12
C ASN A 103 2.43 -5.74 14.33
N VAL A 104 1.49 -4.82 14.26
CA VAL A 104 1.21 -3.92 15.37
C VAL A 104 0.14 -4.51 16.26
#